data_1c1cbc107db8febbaf1c2e26b9bf1d40
#
_entry.id   1c1cbc107db8febbaf1c2e26b9bf1d40
#
_cell.length_a   1.000
_cell.length_b   1.000
_cell.length_c   1.000
_cell.angle_alpha   90.00
_cell.angle_beta   90.00
_cell.angle_gamma   90.00
#
_symmetry.space_group_name_H-M   'P 1'
#
loop_
_entity.id
_entity.type
_entity.pdbx_description
1 polymer ?
#
loop_
_entity_poly.entity_id
_entity_poly.type
_entity_poly.pdbx_seq_one_letter_code
_entity_poly.pdbx_strand_id
1 'polypeptide(L)'
;MADGLGRRVGALVAGLVDRFNELGLPCFGPTAAAAQLEGSKAFTKDFLARHDIPTAAYRNFTELAPALNYIREQGAPIVIKADGLAAGKGVIVAHTLEEAESAATDMLQGGAFGSAGSCIVVEEFLDGEEASFIVMADAQTAGRLAAQIRATPLLRQLRAEGFLRE
;
A
#
# COMPACT_ATOMS: atom_id res chain seq x y z
N MET A 1 -17.74 -0.94 -11.21
CA MET A 1 -16.80 0.19 -11.49
C MET A 1 -15.37 -0.01 -10.90
N ALA A 2 -15.15 -0.92 -9.97
CA ALA A 2 -13.82 -1.18 -9.37
C ALA A 2 -12.79 -1.85 -10.33
N ASP A 3 -13.25 -2.53 -11.38
CA ASP A 3 -12.39 -3.27 -12.31
C ASP A 3 -11.51 -2.39 -13.25
N GLY A 4 -11.89 -1.14 -13.42
CA GLY A 4 -11.16 -0.22 -14.31
C GLY A 4 -9.83 0.28 -13.75
N LEU A 5 -9.70 0.45 -12.43
CA LEU A 5 -8.46 0.96 -11.81
C LEU A 5 -7.39 -0.11 -11.79
N GLY A 6 -7.73 -1.35 -11.43
CA GLY A 6 -6.80 -2.47 -11.42
C GLY A 6 -6.18 -2.76 -12.80
N ARG A 7 -6.97 -2.64 -13.87
CA ARG A 7 -6.45 -2.79 -15.25
C ARG A 7 -5.49 -1.67 -15.64
N ARG A 8 -5.73 -0.43 -15.19
CA ARG A 8 -4.84 0.71 -15.48
C ARG A 8 -3.50 0.58 -14.77
N VAL A 9 -3.52 0.22 -13.50
CA VAL A 9 -2.30 -0.03 -12.72
C VAL A 9 -1.54 -1.23 -13.29
N GLY A 10 -2.22 -2.31 -13.66
CA GLY A 10 -1.61 -3.47 -14.30
C GLY A 10 -0.85 -3.12 -15.58
N ALA A 11 -1.39 -2.24 -16.44
CA ALA A 11 -0.71 -1.78 -17.64
C ALA A 11 0.56 -0.97 -17.33
N LEU A 12 0.53 -0.13 -16.28
CA LEU A 12 1.69 0.64 -15.84
C LEU A 12 2.79 -0.26 -15.27
N VAL A 13 2.41 -1.23 -14.43
CA VAL A 13 3.33 -2.25 -13.89
C VAL A 13 3.95 -3.10 -15.00
N ALA A 14 3.18 -3.37 -16.07
CA ALA A 14 3.66 -4.08 -17.26
C ALA A 14 4.57 -3.24 -18.18
N GLY A 15 4.85 -1.97 -17.86
CA GLY A 15 5.81 -1.14 -18.59
C GLY A 15 5.23 -0.35 -19.75
N LEU A 16 3.95 0.00 -19.71
CA LEU A 16 3.32 0.80 -20.79
C LEU A 16 4.08 2.09 -21.07
N VAL A 17 4.45 2.84 -20.03
CA VAL A 17 5.17 4.12 -20.17
C VAL A 17 6.59 3.90 -20.68
N ASP A 18 7.28 2.86 -20.21
CA ASP A 18 8.61 2.50 -20.70
C ASP A 18 8.57 2.20 -22.21
N ARG A 19 7.55 1.47 -22.66
CA ARG A 19 7.36 1.18 -24.07
C ARG A 19 7.08 2.41 -24.93
N PHE A 20 6.28 3.35 -24.42
CA PHE A 20 6.05 4.63 -25.11
C PHE A 20 7.33 5.44 -25.24
N ASN A 21 8.12 5.50 -24.16
CA ASN A 21 9.41 6.21 -24.15
C ASN A 21 10.41 5.61 -25.15
N GLU A 22 10.50 4.28 -25.24
CA GLU A 22 11.33 3.57 -26.24
C GLU A 22 10.95 3.93 -27.69
N LEU A 23 9.66 4.15 -27.91
CA LEU A 23 9.14 4.53 -29.24
C LEU A 23 9.20 6.06 -29.50
N GLY A 24 9.73 6.85 -28.56
CA GLY A 24 9.79 8.31 -28.68
C GLY A 24 8.41 8.98 -28.60
N LEU A 25 7.40 8.29 -28.06
CA LEU A 25 6.04 8.82 -27.94
C LEU A 25 5.86 9.48 -26.57
N PRO A 26 5.40 10.75 -26.50
CA PRO A 26 5.14 11.42 -25.23
C PRO A 26 4.08 10.67 -24.41
N CYS A 27 4.43 10.27 -23.19
CA CYS A 27 3.51 9.61 -22.25
C CYS A 27 3.75 10.10 -20.83
N PHE A 28 2.68 10.48 -20.15
CA PHE A 28 2.73 10.83 -18.74
C PHE A 28 2.33 9.62 -17.88
N GLY A 29 3.20 9.26 -16.95
CA GLY A 29 2.95 8.16 -16.01
C GLY A 29 4.25 7.63 -15.40
N PRO A 30 4.16 6.75 -14.40
CA PRO A 30 5.32 6.10 -13.81
C PRO A 30 5.91 5.03 -14.73
N THR A 31 7.22 4.86 -14.69
CA THR A 31 7.88 3.67 -15.26
C THR A 31 7.39 2.40 -14.58
N ALA A 32 7.63 1.23 -15.17
CA ALA A 32 7.29 -0.06 -14.55
C ALA A 32 7.89 -0.20 -13.16
N ALA A 33 9.14 0.24 -12.96
CA ALA A 33 9.82 0.21 -11.67
C ALA A 33 9.12 1.09 -10.62
N ALA A 34 8.71 2.32 -10.99
CA ALA A 34 7.98 3.21 -10.11
C ALA A 34 6.54 2.73 -9.84
N ALA A 35 5.89 2.11 -10.84
CA ALA A 35 4.55 1.56 -10.72
C ALA A 35 4.46 0.39 -9.73
N GLN A 36 5.59 -0.25 -9.36
CA GLN A 36 5.62 -1.28 -8.32
C GLN A 36 5.15 -0.75 -6.96
N LEU A 37 5.31 0.55 -6.69
CA LEU A 37 4.80 1.18 -5.46
C LEU A 37 3.28 1.07 -5.31
N GLU A 38 2.54 0.91 -6.40
CA GLU A 38 1.10 0.65 -6.39
C GLU A 38 0.80 -0.84 -6.65
N GLY A 39 1.69 -1.50 -7.40
CA GLY A 39 1.51 -2.88 -7.85
C GLY A 39 1.73 -3.94 -6.78
N SER A 40 2.57 -3.68 -5.78
CA SER A 40 2.92 -4.61 -4.70
C SER A 40 3.01 -3.90 -3.36
N LYS A 41 2.20 -4.33 -2.41
CA LYS A 41 2.20 -3.81 -1.03
C LYS A 41 3.48 -4.19 -0.29
N ALA A 42 3.97 -5.41 -0.50
CA ALA A 42 5.23 -5.88 0.07
C ALA A 42 6.40 -5.03 -0.43
N PHE A 43 6.50 -4.80 -1.75
CA PHE A 43 7.51 -3.91 -2.32
C PHE A 43 7.43 -2.50 -1.74
N THR A 44 6.22 -1.93 -1.64
CA THR A 44 6.00 -0.58 -1.10
C THR A 44 6.46 -0.50 0.35
N LYS A 45 6.08 -1.46 1.18
CA LYS A 45 6.51 -1.49 2.58
C LYS A 45 8.04 -1.58 2.72
N ASP A 46 8.67 -2.45 1.95
CA ASP A 46 10.13 -2.60 1.95
C ASP A 46 10.82 -1.33 1.40
N PHE A 47 10.21 -0.66 0.42
CA PHE A 47 10.69 0.63 -0.08
C PHE A 47 10.61 1.71 1.01
N LEU A 48 9.47 1.84 1.68
CA LEU A 48 9.28 2.83 2.75
C LEU A 48 10.26 2.60 3.90
N ALA A 49 10.45 1.34 4.32
CA ALA A 49 11.41 0.98 5.36
C ALA A 49 12.86 1.32 4.98
N ARG A 50 13.29 1.02 3.74
CA ARG A 50 14.65 1.33 3.25
C ARG A 50 14.95 2.82 3.19
N HIS A 51 13.92 3.64 3.05
CA HIS A 51 14.06 5.10 2.90
C HIS A 51 13.63 5.88 4.15
N ASP A 52 13.46 5.18 5.28
CA ASP A 52 13.02 5.77 6.55
C ASP A 52 11.74 6.61 6.43
N ILE A 53 10.83 6.20 5.54
CA ILE A 53 9.52 6.84 5.38
C ILE A 53 8.54 6.21 6.39
N PRO A 54 7.90 7.00 7.25
CA PRO A 54 6.98 6.49 8.27
C PRO A 54 5.84 5.65 7.66
N THR A 55 5.65 4.47 8.22
CA THR A 55 4.56 3.55 7.86
C THR A 55 4.25 2.66 9.06
N ALA A 56 3.08 2.01 9.08
CA ALA A 56 2.75 1.01 10.08
C ALA A 56 3.81 -0.11 10.12
N ALA A 57 4.13 -0.60 11.30
CA ALA A 57 4.99 -1.78 11.45
C ALA A 57 4.43 -2.95 10.64
N TYR A 58 5.29 -3.73 9.99
CA TYR A 58 4.83 -4.76 9.09
C TYR A 58 5.81 -5.92 8.99
N ARG A 59 5.32 -7.05 8.46
CA ARG A 59 6.13 -8.17 8.00
C ARG A 59 5.46 -8.86 6.81
N ASN A 60 6.27 -9.28 5.84
CA ASN A 60 5.82 -10.01 4.65
C ASN A 60 5.95 -11.51 4.87
N PHE A 61 4.96 -12.29 4.39
CA PHE A 61 4.93 -13.74 4.51
C PHE A 61 4.46 -14.40 3.22
N THR A 62 5.16 -15.46 2.84
CA THR A 62 4.79 -16.37 1.74
C THR A 62 4.36 -17.76 2.26
N GLU A 63 4.55 -18.00 3.55
CA GLU A 63 4.22 -19.26 4.21
C GLU A 63 3.26 -19.02 5.37
N LEU A 64 2.26 -19.89 5.52
CA LEU A 64 1.21 -19.73 6.51
C LEU A 64 1.73 -19.86 7.96
N ALA A 65 2.54 -20.87 8.25
CA ALA A 65 2.96 -21.14 9.62
C ALA A 65 3.75 -19.97 10.26
N PRO A 66 4.75 -19.36 9.59
CA PRO A 66 5.39 -18.16 10.09
C PRO A 66 4.44 -16.95 10.24
N ALA A 67 3.48 -16.81 9.33
CA ALA A 67 2.49 -15.72 9.39
C ALA A 67 1.60 -15.86 10.63
N LEU A 68 1.06 -17.06 10.91
CA LEU A 68 0.25 -17.31 12.08
C LEU A 68 1.00 -17.10 13.39
N ASN A 69 2.27 -17.51 13.45
CA ASN A 69 3.11 -17.25 14.63
C ASN A 69 3.27 -15.76 14.89
N TYR A 70 3.57 -14.99 13.84
CA TYR A 70 3.71 -13.54 13.96
C TYR A 70 2.40 -12.86 14.37
N ILE A 71 1.25 -13.26 13.77
CA ILE A 71 -0.07 -12.75 14.13
C ILE A 71 -0.36 -12.98 15.62
N ARG A 72 -0.06 -14.17 16.14
CA ARG A 72 -0.24 -14.51 17.56
C ARG A 72 0.67 -13.69 18.49
N GLU A 73 1.90 -13.41 18.05
CA GLU A 73 2.84 -12.58 18.80
C GLU A 73 2.39 -11.12 18.85
N GLN A 74 1.85 -10.59 17.75
CA GLN A 74 1.41 -9.18 17.69
C GLN A 74 0.05 -8.97 18.36
N GLY A 75 -0.84 -9.96 18.31
CA GLY A 75 -2.21 -9.83 18.81
C GLY A 75 -3.15 -9.14 17.82
N ALA A 76 -4.32 -8.77 18.32
CA ALA A 76 -5.34 -8.01 17.57
C ALA A 76 -5.69 -6.71 18.31
N PRO A 77 -6.12 -5.63 17.63
CA PRO A 77 -6.41 -5.58 16.19
C PRO A 77 -5.15 -5.56 15.30
N ILE A 78 -5.25 -6.14 14.10
CA ILE A 78 -4.15 -6.24 13.15
C ILE A 78 -4.69 -6.23 11.71
N VAL A 79 -3.87 -5.85 10.73
CA VAL A 79 -4.30 -5.75 9.33
C VAL A 79 -3.58 -6.78 8.48
N ILE A 80 -4.34 -7.58 7.74
CA ILE A 80 -3.84 -8.59 6.81
C ILE A 80 -4.15 -8.15 5.39
N LYS A 81 -3.11 -8.07 4.53
CA LYS A 81 -3.25 -7.62 3.15
C LYS A 81 -2.65 -8.65 2.19
N ALA A 82 -3.43 -9.11 1.21
CA ALA A 82 -2.87 -9.83 0.07
C ALA A 82 -1.99 -8.88 -0.76
N ASP A 83 -0.82 -9.36 -1.19
CA ASP A 83 0.07 -8.58 -2.06
C ASP A 83 -0.54 -8.45 -3.46
N GLY A 84 -0.13 -7.42 -4.21
CA GLY A 84 -0.60 -7.19 -5.57
C GLY A 84 -2.00 -6.58 -5.67
N LEU A 85 -2.52 -6.61 -6.90
CA LEU A 85 -3.77 -5.96 -7.30
C LEU A 85 -4.98 -6.84 -7.00
N ALA A 86 -5.46 -6.86 -5.76
CA ALA A 86 -6.60 -7.66 -5.32
C ALA A 86 -7.96 -6.97 -5.52
N ALA A 87 -8.09 -6.02 -6.43
CA ALA A 87 -9.31 -5.27 -6.76
C ALA A 87 -10.06 -4.71 -5.53
N GLY A 88 -9.31 -4.22 -4.53
CA GLY A 88 -9.87 -3.65 -3.29
C GLY A 88 -10.37 -4.68 -2.26
N LYS A 89 -10.29 -5.98 -2.55
CA LYS A 89 -10.79 -7.03 -1.65
C LYS A 89 -9.70 -7.72 -0.83
N GLY A 90 -8.44 -7.38 -1.05
CA GLY A 90 -7.29 -8.01 -0.42
C GLY A 90 -6.82 -7.34 0.87
N VAL A 91 -7.68 -6.64 1.60
CA VAL A 91 -7.36 -6.00 2.88
C VAL A 91 -8.42 -6.38 3.91
N ILE A 92 -7.99 -6.94 5.02
CA ILE A 92 -8.86 -7.32 6.15
C ILE A 92 -8.30 -6.68 7.41
N VAL A 93 -9.11 -5.87 8.07
CA VAL A 93 -8.86 -5.38 9.43
C VAL A 93 -9.46 -6.40 10.38
N ALA A 94 -8.61 -7.14 11.06
CA ALA A 94 -9.02 -8.18 11.98
C ALA A 94 -9.01 -7.65 13.41
N HIS A 95 -10.15 -7.72 14.07
CA HIS A 95 -10.31 -7.27 15.46
C HIS A 95 -10.08 -8.40 16.47
N THR A 96 -10.03 -9.64 15.99
CA THR A 96 -9.73 -10.84 16.81
C THR A 96 -8.62 -11.66 16.16
N LEU A 97 -7.94 -12.49 16.94
CA LEU A 97 -6.91 -13.41 16.42
C LEU A 97 -7.53 -14.42 15.46
N GLU A 98 -8.74 -14.89 15.74
CA GLU A 98 -9.44 -15.86 14.88
C GLU A 98 -9.70 -15.27 13.48
N GLU A 99 -10.18 -14.03 13.40
CA GLU A 99 -10.36 -13.30 12.14
C GLU A 99 -9.03 -13.14 11.38
N ALA A 100 -7.94 -12.81 12.08
CA ALA A 100 -6.63 -12.62 11.47
C ALA A 100 -6.06 -13.92 10.92
N GLU A 101 -6.17 -15.01 11.69
CA GLU A 101 -5.70 -16.35 11.28
C GLU A 101 -6.51 -16.88 10.10
N SER A 102 -7.84 -16.69 10.10
CA SER A 102 -8.70 -17.03 8.97
C SER A 102 -8.33 -16.26 7.73
N ALA A 103 -8.16 -14.93 7.85
CA ALA A 103 -7.77 -14.07 6.75
C ALA A 103 -6.43 -14.47 6.12
N ALA A 104 -5.41 -14.72 6.95
CA ALA A 104 -4.10 -15.16 6.49
C ALA A 104 -4.17 -16.54 5.78
N THR A 105 -4.97 -17.46 6.31
CA THR A 105 -5.18 -18.78 5.71
C THR A 105 -5.88 -18.68 4.36
N ASP A 106 -6.95 -17.92 4.28
CA ASP A 106 -7.74 -17.74 3.05
C ASP A 106 -6.91 -17.06 1.96
N MET A 107 -6.07 -16.07 2.32
CA MET A 107 -5.21 -15.39 1.37
C MET A 107 -4.09 -16.27 0.86
N LEU A 108 -3.36 -16.97 1.72
CA LEU A 108 -2.20 -17.79 1.34
C LEU A 108 -2.57 -19.15 0.75
N GLN A 109 -3.69 -19.75 1.16
CA GLN A 109 -4.07 -21.12 0.76
C GLN A 109 -5.42 -21.19 0.05
N GLY A 110 -6.30 -20.21 0.22
CA GLY A 110 -7.67 -20.24 -0.30
C GLY A 110 -7.79 -20.05 -1.80
N GLY A 111 -6.72 -19.65 -2.49
CA GLY A 111 -6.71 -19.46 -3.96
C GLY A 111 -7.62 -18.32 -4.46
N ALA A 112 -8.38 -17.67 -3.60
CA ALA A 112 -9.34 -16.62 -3.96
C ALA A 112 -8.67 -15.37 -4.57
N PHE A 113 -7.39 -15.17 -4.31
CA PHE A 113 -6.61 -14.02 -4.75
C PHE A 113 -5.59 -14.35 -5.85
N GLY A 114 -5.59 -15.60 -6.39
CA GLY A 114 -4.67 -16.05 -7.42
C GLY A 114 -3.21 -15.76 -7.04
N SER A 115 -2.44 -15.19 -7.96
CA SER A 115 -1.03 -14.82 -7.69
C SER A 115 -0.87 -13.73 -6.62
N ALA A 116 -1.88 -12.88 -6.38
CA ALA A 116 -1.84 -11.87 -5.32
C ALA A 116 -1.86 -12.48 -3.91
N GLY A 117 -2.38 -13.71 -3.76
CA GLY A 117 -2.36 -14.46 -2.50
C GLY A 117 -1.06 -15.20 -2.21
N SER A 118 -0.09 -15.21 -3.12
CA SER A 118 1.21 -15.87 -2.90
C SER A 118 2.08 -15.18 -1.83
N CYS A 119 1.76 -13.95 -1.47
CA CYS A 119 2.39 -13.18 -0.41
C CYS A 119 1.32 -12.38 0.32
N ILE A 120 1.45 -12.29 1.63
CA ILE A 120 0.65 -11.38 2.46
C ILE A 120 1.54 -10.42 3.22
N VAL A 121 1.02 -9.24 3.48
CA VAL A 121 1.59 -8.24 4.38
C VAL A 121 0.74 -8.22 5.64
N VAL A 122 1.36 -8.47 6.77
CA VAL A 122 0.75 -8.33 8.10
C VAL A 122 1.22 -7.02 8.69
N GLU A 123 0.29 -6.12 8.99
CA GLU A 123 0.58 -4.76 9.44
C GLU A 123 -0.07 -4.43 10.78
N GLU A 124 0.58 -3.57 11.53
CA GLU A 124 0.01 -2.90 12.68
C GLU A 124 -1.30 -2.18 12.31
N PHE A 125 -2.31 -2.32 13.16
CA PHE A 125 -3.52 -1.50 13.04
C PHE A 125 -3.23 -0.09 13.59
N LEU A 126 -3.38 0.91 12.72
CA LEU A 126 -3.28 2.32 13.13
C LEU A 126 -4.66 2.86 13.41
N ASP A 127 -4.90 3.27 14.66
CA ASP A 127 -6.12 3.96 15.05
C ASP A 127 -5.97 5.47 14.80
N GLY A 128 -6.91 6.05 14.06
CA GLY A 128 -6.87 7.47 13.71
C GLY A 128 -7.76 7.84 12.54
N GLU A 129 -7.81 9.14 12.24
CA GLU A 129 -8.52 9.65 11.06
C GLU A 129 -7.71 9.42 9.79
N GLU A 130 -8.36 8.89 8.77
CA GLU A 130 -7.76 8.72 7.45
C GLU A 130 -7.93 9.99 6.61
N ALA A 131 -6.84 10.50 6.03
CA ALA A 131 -6.88 11.61 5.10
C ALA A 131 -6.11 11.27 3.82
N SER A 132 -6.75 11.51 2.66
CA SER A 132 -6.10 11.42 1.36
C SER A 132 -5.50 12.77 0.99
N PHE A 133 -4.18 12.79 0.77
CA PHE A 133 -3.46 13.99 0.36
C PHE A 133 -2.82 13.75 -1.01
N ILE A 134 -3.50 14.23 -2.07
CA ILE A 134 -3.11 14.01 -3.46
C ILE A 134 -2.48 15.28 -4.01
N VAL A 135 -1.27 15.18 -4.53
CA VAL A 135 -0.53 16.32 -5.09
C VAL A 135 0.05 15.98 -6.47
N MET A 136 0.20 17.00 -7.31
CA MET A 136 1.05 16.95 -8.48
C MET A 136 2.36 17.68 -8.16
N ALA A 137 3.48 16.99 -8.30
CA ALA A 137 4.78 17.54 -7.98
C ALA A 137 5.82 17.13 -9.03
N ASP A 138 6.76 18.04 -9.31
CA ASP A 138 8.01 17.68 -9.98
C ASP A 138 9.10 17.31 -8.94
N ALA A 139 10.26 16.88 -9.42
CA ALA A 139 11.37 16.48 -8.55
C ALA A 139 11.85 17.59 -7.60
N GLN A 140 11.69 18.86 -7.97
CA GLN A 140 12.08 20.01 -7.14
C GLN A 140 11.01 20.34 -6.11
N THR A 141 9.74 20.28 -6.51
CA THR A 141 8.59 20.55 -5.64
C THR A 141 8.38 19.43 -4.63
N ALA A 142 8.59 18.16 -5.00
CA ALA A 142 8.46 17.01 -4.11
C ALA A 142 9.37 17.12 -2.87
N GLY A 143 10.60 17.58 -3.03
CA GLY A 143 11.53 17.79 -1.92
C GLY A 143 11.04 18.86 -0.93
N ARG A 144 10.47 19.96 -1.41
CA ARG A 144 9.90 21.04 -0.58
C ARG A 144 8.64 20.57 0.15
N LEU A 145 7.76 19.84 -0.54
CA LEU A 145 6.53 19.32 0.03
C LEU A 145 6.81 18.30 1.14
N ALA A 146 7.75 17.38 0.94
CA ALA A 146 8.18 16.42 1.96
C ALA A 146 8.73 17.13 3.21
N ALA A 147 9.46 18.23 3.06
CA ALA A 147 9.94 19.03 4.16
C ALA A 147 8.79 19.74 4.92
N GLN A 148 7.75 20.19 4.20
CA GLN A 148 6.56 20.83 4.80
C GLN A 148 5.66 19.83 5.51
N ILE A 149 5.46 18.62 4.98
CA ILE A 149 4.65 17.57 5.62
C ILE A 149 5.29 17.10 6.94
N ARG A 150 6.62 17.04 7.01
CA ARG A 150 7.34 16.71 8.26
C ARG A 150 7.21 17.80 9.32
N ALA A 151 6.95 19.03 8.92
CA ALA A 151 6.72 20.12 9.86
C ALA A 151 5.24 20.13 10.24
N THR A 152 4.88 19.50 11.34
CA THR A 152 3.59 19.42 12.05
C THR A 152 2.60 20.64 11.97
N PRO A 153 2.94 21.81 11.41
CA PRO A 153 1.99 22.90 11.20
C PRO A 153 0.94 22.61 10.12
N LEU A 154 1.23 21.75 9.12
CA LEU A 154 0.33 21.56 7.99
C LEU A 154 -1.00 20.93 8.38
N LEU A 155 -0.98 19.89 9.23
CA LEU A 155 -2.21 19.27 9.73
C LEU A 155 -3.01 20.24 10.62
N ARG A 156 -2.33 21.05 11.44
CA ARG A 156 -2.99 22.09 12.23
C ARG A 156 -3.57 23.19 11.36
N GLN A 157 -2.87 23.58 10.28
CA GLN A 157 -3.31 24.60 9.37
C GLN A 157 -4.48 24.11 8.52
N LEU A 158 -4.44 22.88 8.01
CA LEU A 158 -5.55 22.25 7.28
C LEU A 158 -6.82 22.12 8.15
N ARG A 159 -6.67 21.85 9.45
CA ARG A 159 -7.77 21.88 10.40
C ARG A 159 -8.28 23.31 10.65
N ALA A 160 -7.38 24.28 10.86
CA ALA A 160 -7.74 25.68 11.07
C ALA A 160 -8.43 26.31 9.86
N GLU A 161 -8.09 25.89 8.66
CA GLU A 161 -8.68 26.36 7.41
C GLU A 161 -9.93 25.54 6.98
N GLY A 162 -10.36 24.54 7.79
CA GLY A 162 -11.57 23.76 7.56
C GLY A 162 -11.47 22.69 6.48
N PHE A 163 -10.26 22.37 6.02
CA PHE A 163 -10.02 21.27 5.07
C PHE A 163 -10.08 19.88 5.73
N LEU A 164 -9.89 19.82 7.05
CA LEU A 164 -10.06 18.62 7.86
C LEU A 164 -11.12 18.90 8.93
N ARG A 165 -12.07 17.99 9.07
CA ARG A 165 -13.05 18.02 10.18
C ARG A 165 -12.41 17.46 11.45
N GLU A 166 -12.91 17.91 12.60
CA GLU A 166 -12.55 17.31 13.88
C GLU A 166 -13.00 15.86 13.98
#